data_2450b5b8354c3f86f044c8df1846d2dd
#
_entry.id   2450b5b8354c3f86f044c8df1846d2dd
#
_cell.length_a   1.000
_cell.length_b   1.000
_cell.length_c   1.000
_cell.angle_alpha   90.00
_cell.angle_beta   90.00
_cell.angle_gamma   90.00
#
_symmetry.space_group_name_H-M   'P 1'
#
loop_
_entity.id
_entity.type
_entity.pdbx_description
1 polymer ?
#
loop_
_entity_poly.entity_id
_entity_poly.type
_entity_poly.pdbx_seq_one_letter_code
_entity_poly.pdbx_strand_id
1 'polypeptide(L)'
;MRGESIYVSKRGSFTFVLGLFASAVFRRINRLRDSHRSPPARLRVTSHKRPDARPVAVRRLRAGDDRRGFRALLAQLTEVGEGDFKRRFRAIQDGPEYVYVIESESGDRVVASGTLVIERKFTRGCGKCGHIEDVVVDSKERGKDLGRVMIEALTKAAEVCGCYKVILDCSEENAGFYDRCGYSRKEIQMAKYFV
;
A
#
# COMPACT_ATOMS: atom_id res chain seq x y z
N MET A 1 37.55 -16.56 -14.68
CA MET A 1 36.60 -16.68 -13.57
C MET A 1 35.20 -16.56 -14.16
N ARG A 2 34.45 -17.63 -14.15
CA ARG A 2 33.10 -17.71 -14.78
C ARG A 2 32.08 -17.29 -13.74
N GLY A 3 31.24 -16.31 -14.07
CA GLY A 3 30.14 -15.88 -13.22
C GLY A 3 29.01 -16.92 -13.24
N GLU A 4 28.70 -17.47 -12.09
CA GLU A 4 27.54 -18.34 -11.94
C GLU A 4 26.27 -17.49 -11.76
N SER A 5 25.37 -17.67 -12.74
CA SER A 5 24.02 -17.14 -12.68
C SER A 5 23.16 -18.10 -11.87
N ILE A 6 22.61 -17.66 -10.73
CA ILE A 6 21.67 -18.47 -9.96
C ILE A 6 20.31 -18.47 -10.66
N TYR A 7 20.06 -19.54 -11.40
CA TYR A 7 18.77 -19.78 -12.07
C TYR A 7 17.91 -20.69 -11.19
N VAL A 8 16.85 -20.17 -10.61
CA VAL A 8 15.86 -21.00 -9.91
C VAL A 8 14.79 -21.46 -10.90
N SER A 9 14.95 -22.70 -11.38
CA SER A 9 13.95 -23.40 -12.20
C SER A 9 12.89 -24.03 -11.30
N LYS A 10 11.62 -23.67 -11.48
CA LYS A 10 10.49 -24.53 -11.09
C LYS A 10 9.83 -25.09 -12.33
N ARG A 11 10.09 -26.37 -12.62
CA ARG A 11 9.32 -27.17 -13.57
C ARG A 11 7.95 -27.47 -12.97
N GLY A 12 6.90 -27.11 -13.70
CA GLY A 12 5.56 -27.64 -13.56
C GLY A 12 4.96 -27.75 -14.97
N SER A 13 4.90 -28.97 -15.48
CA SER A 13 4.25 -29.28 -16.76
C SER A 13 2.78 -28.92 -16.70
N PHE A 14 2.30 -28.06 -17.61
CA PHE A 14 0.89 -27.95 -17.95
C PHE A 14 0.71 -28.04 -19.45
N THR A 15 -0.10 -29.00 -19.83
CA THR A 15 -0.47 -29.43 -21.17
C THR A 15 -1.13 -28.28 -21.96
N PHE A 16 -0.64 -28.10 -23.19
CA PHE A 16 -1.15 -27.13 -24.16
C PHE A 16 -2.43 -27.66 -24.83
N VAL A 17 -3.59 -27.15 -24.45
CA VAL A 17 -4.79 -27.13 -25.31
C VAL A 17 -5.68 -25.95 -24.87
N LEU A 18 -6.10 -25.13 -25.84
CA LEU A 18 -6.96 -23.93 -25.76
C LEU A 18 -6.23 -22.57 -25.85
N GLY A 19 -5.50 -22.41 -26.95
CA GLY A 19 -4.59 -21.25 -27.11
C GLY A 19 -5.10 -20.02 -27.85
N LEU A 20 -6.32 -19.88 -28.34
CA LEU A 20 -6.72 -18.74 -29.18
C LEU A 20 -7.78 -17.81 -28.60
N PHE A 21 -8.70 -18.29 -27.79
CA PHE A 21 -9.70 -17.43 -27.13
C PHE A 21 -9.19 -16.75 -25.85
N ALA A 22 -8.30 -17.41 -25.11
CA ALA A 22 -7.67 -16.83 -23.89
C ALA A 22 -6.78 -15.62 -24.21
N SER A 23 -6.14 -15.60 -25.37
CA SER A 23 -5.21 -14.54 -25.80
C SER A 23 -5.90 -13.19 -26.07
N ALA A 24 -7.12 -13.19 -26.60
CA ALA A 24 -7.86 -11.95 -26.90
C ALA A 24 -8.47 -11.33 -25.63
N VAL A 25 -9.01 -12.17 -24.74
CA VAL A 25 -9.55 -11.73 -23.44
C VAL A 25 -8.41 -11.27 -22.54
N PHE A 26 -7.28 -11.98 -22.50
CA PHE A 26 -6.09 -11.60 -21.74
C PHE A 26 -5.46 -10.29 -22.27
N ARG A 27 -5.41 -10.08 -23.58
CA ARG A 27 -4.96 -8.80 -24.19
C ARG A 27 -5.93 -7.66 -23.96
N ARG A 28 -7.23 -7.92 -23.88
CA ARG A 28 -8.24 -6.89 -23.56
C ARG A 28 -8.21 -6.50 -22.07
N ILE A 29 -7.99 -7.47 -21.18
CA ILE A 29 -7.77 -7.23 -19.75
C ILE A 29 -6.45 -6.48 -19.53
N ASN A 30 -5.36 -6.81 -20.24
CA ASN A 30 -4.09 -6.12 -20.12
C ASN A 30 -4.13 -4.70 -20.71
N ARG A 31 -4.88 -4.45 -21.80
CA ARG A 31 -5.09 -3.09 -22.33
C ARG A 31 -5.87 -2.19 -21.37
N LEU A 32 -6.74 -2.76 -20.52
CA LEU A 32 -7.41 -2.04 -19.43
C LEU A 32 -6.49 -1.85 -18.20
N ARG A 33 -5.43 -2.65 -18.06
CA ARG A 33 -4.41 -2.54 -16.99
C ARG A 33 -3.37 -1.45 -17.24
N ASP A 34 -3.13 -1.09 -18.49
CA ASP A 34 -2.18 -0.03 -18.86
C ASP A 34 -2.78 1.39 -18.76
N SER A 35 -4.02 1.51 -18.27
CA SER A 35 -4.55 2.81 -17.95
C SER A 35 -3.69 3.41 -16.84
N HIS A 36 -3.13 4.60 -17.06
CA HIS A 36 -2.45 5.46 -16.09
C HIS A 36 -3.40 5.93 -14.97
N ARG A 37 -4.12 4.98 -14.34
CA ARG A 37 -5.01 5.30 -13.24
C ARG A 37 -4.18 5.62 -12.02
N SER A 38 -4.17 6.89 -11.66
CA SER A 38 -3.67 7.31 -10.34
C SER A 38 -4.61 6.78 -9.26
N PRO A 39 -4.09 6.45 -8.08
CA PRO A 39 -4.91 6.07 -6.95
C PRO A 39 -5.90 7.18 -6.60
N PRO A 40 -7.12 6.82 -6.16
CA PRO A 40 -8.16 7.79 -5.86
C PRO A 40 -7.72 8.77 -4.77
N ALA A 41 -8.11 10.03 -4.91
CA ALA A 41 -7.78 11.08 -3.93
C ALA A 41 -8.48 10.86 -2.57
N ARG A 42 -9.61 10.14 -2.57
CA ARG A 42 -10.40 9.83 -1.37
C ARG A 42 -11.10 8.49 -1.53
N LEU A 43 -11.11 7.72 -0.44
CA LEU A 43 -11.82 6.46 -0.30
C LEU A 43 -12.76 6.54 0.90
N ARG A 44 -13.80 5.70 0.89
CA ARG A 44 -14.65 5.48 2.05
C ARG A 44 -14.66 4.00 2.36
N VAL A 45 -14.34 3.66 3.60
CA VAL A 45 -14.24 2.29 4.08
C VAL A 45 -15.11 2.13 5.32
N THR A 46 -15.94 1.09 5.34
CA THR A 46 -16.78 0.76 6.51
C THR A 46 -15.95 -0.01 7.53
N SER A 47 -15.97 0.42 8.79
CA SER A 47 -15.32 -0.32 9.87
C SER A 47 -16.07 -1.63 10.13
N HIS A 48 -15.33 -2.74 10.24
CA HIS A 48 -15.89 -4.03 10.59
C HIS A 48 -16.40 -4.11 12.03
N LYS A 49 -15.85 -3.28 12.91
CA LYS A 49 -16.31 -3.21 14.32
C LYS A 49 -17.59 -2.38 14.49
N ARG A 50 -17.91 -1.51 13.53
CA ARG A 50 -19.09 -0.65 13.53
C ARG A 50 -19.71 -0.61 12.12
N PRO A 51 -20.33 -1.70 11.66
CA PRO A 51 -20.85 -1.78 10.29
C PRO A 51 -21.96 -0.77 10.03
N ASP A 52 -22.72 -0.39 11.06
CA ASP A 52 -23.80 0.60 10.96
C ASP A 52 -23.31 2.06 11.06
N ALA A 53 -22.02 2.28 11.37
CA ALA A 53 -21.46 3.60 11.41
C ALA A 53 -21.21 4.15 9.99
N ARG A 54 -21.15 5.48 9.89
CA ARG A 54 -20.77 6.12 8.61
C ARG A 54 -19.38 5.64 8.19
N PRO A 55 -19.18 5.34 6.88
CA PRO A 55 -17.87 4.93 6.39
C PRO A 55 -16.79 5.98 6.68
N VAL A 56 -15.65 5.52 7.18
CA VAL A 56 -14.48 6.35 7.47
C VAL A 56 -13.90 6.89 6.16
N ALA A 57 -13.61 8.17 6.15
CA ALA A 57 -12.98 8.81 5.00
C ALA A 57 -11.46 8.70 5.11
N VAL A 58 -10.85 8.05 4.12
CA VAL A 58 -9.41 7.97 3.92
C VAL A 58 -9.06 8.83 2.71
N ARG A 59 -8.17 9.80 2.87
CA ARG A 59 -7.80 10.75 1.83
C ARG A 59 -6.30 10.89 1.65
N ARG A 60 -5.90 11.41 0.51
CA ARG A 60 -4.50 11.77 0.26
C ARG A 60 -4.01 12.84 1.26
N LEU A 61 -2.73 12.70 1.65
CA LEU A 61 -2.01 13.70 2.45
C LEU A 61 -2.04 15.06 1.73
N ARG A 62 -2.13 16.13 2.51
CA ARG A 62 -2.10 17.53 2.05
C ARG A 62 -0.97 18.29 2.73
N ALA A 63 -0.47 19.32 2.09
CA ALA A 63 0.62 20.15 2.65
C ALA A 63 0.31 20.75 4.03
N GLY A 64 -0.98 21.00 4.32
CA GLY A 64 -1.42 21.54 5.62
C GLY A 64 -1.45 20.51 6.77
N ASP A 65 -1.35 19.21 6.46
CA ASP A 65 -1.45 18.15 7.47
C ASP A 65 -0.25 18.10 8.42
N ASP A 66 0.88 18.67 8.00
CA ASP A 66 2.03 18.90 8.88
C ASP A 66 1.64 19.62 10.17
N ARG A 67 0.86 20.69 10.05
CA ARG A 67 0.34 21.48 11.20
C ARG A 67 -0.81 20.80 11.95
N ARG A 68 -1.34 19.71 11.41
CA ARG A 68 -2.43 18.92 11.97
C ARG A 68 -1.94 17.64 12.63
N GLY A 69 -0.66 17.62 13.03
CA GLY A 69 -0.06 16.54 13.83
C GLY A 69 0.49 15.37 13.01
N PHE A 70 0.62 15.48 11.68
CA PHE A 70 1.10 14.36 10.85
C PHE A 70 2.48 13.86 11.27
N ARG A 71 3.48 14.75 11.50
CA ARG A 71 4.82 14.33 11.97
C ARG A 71 4.79 13.73 13.38
N ALA A 72 3.98 14.30 14.28
CA ALA A 72 3.82 13.74 15.62
C ALA A 72 3.17 12.34 15.60
N LEU A 73 2.30 12.08 14.62
CA LEU A 73 1.76 10.74 14.41
C LEU A 73 2.84 9.77 13.92
N LEU A 74 3.67 10.15 12.94
CA LEU A 74 4.77 9.32 12.45
C LEU A 74 5.80 9.02 13.54
N ALA A 75 6.03 9.95 14.47
CA ALA A 75 6.92 9.73 15.63
C ALA A 75 6.43 8.62 16.58
N GLN A 76 5.19 8.18 16.46
CA GLN A 76 4.69 7.00 17.18
C GLN A 76 5.05 5.67 16.50
N LEU A 77 5.52 5.72 15.26
CA LEU A 77 5.95 4.56 14.50
C LEU A 77 7.46 4.37 14.57
N THR A 78 8.22 5.44 14.32
CA THR A 78 9.68 5.42 14.25
C THR A 78 10.24 6.82 14.51
N GLU A 79 11.57 6.93 14.55
CA GLU A 79 12.24 8.21 14.66
C GLU A 79 11.94 9.09 13.44
N VAL A 80 11.51 10.33 13.72
CA VAL A 80 11.27 11.36 12.71
C VAL A 80 12.32 12.45 12.90
N GLY A 81 13.37 12.38 12.09
CA GLY A 81 14.45 13.37 12.10
C GLY A 81 14.01 14.76 11.63
N GLU A 82 14.92 15.72 11.77
CA GLU A 82 14.72 17.07 11.25
C GLU A 82 14.80 17.03 9.71
N GLY A 83 13.74 17.46 9.04
CA GLY A 83 13.66 17.46 7.59
C GLY A 83 12.67 18.51 7.07
N ASP A 84 12.93 19.00 5.86
CA ASP A 84 12.00 19.90 5.16
C ASP A 84 10.79 19.10 4.65
N PHE A 85 9.72 19.14 5.47
CA PHE A 85 8.44 18.52 5.12
C PHE A 85 7.90 19.00 3.76
N LYS A 86 7.96 20.30 3.49
CA LYS A 86 7.42 20.86 2.24
C LYS A 86 8.17 20.34 1.01
N ARG A 87 9.49 20.27 1.11
CA ARG A 87 10.35 19.71 0.05
C ARG A 87 10.03 18.23 -0.17
N ARG A 88 9.96 17.44 0.91
CA ARG A 88 9.63 16.02 0.85
C ARG A 88 8.21 15.80 0.32
N PHE A 89 7.23 16.58 0.78
CA PHE A 89 5.86 16.52 0.29
C PHE A 89 5.77 16.72 -1.22
N ARG A 90 6.50 17.70 -1.78
CA ARG A 90 6.55 17.93 -3.25
C ARG A 90 7.15 16.73 -3.97
N ALA A 91 8.28 16.19 -3.49
CA ALA A 91 8.92 15.03 -4.10
C ALA A 91 7.98 13.81 -4.13
N ILE A 92 7.23 13.56 -3.06
CA ILE A 92 6.22 12.48 -2.99
C ILE A 92 5.07 12.72 -3.97
N GLN A 93 4.64 13.98 -4.22
CA GLN A 93 3.58 14.26 -5.20
C GLN A 93 3.98 13.88 -6.63
N ASP A 94 5.27 13.96 -6.95
CA ASP A 94 5.83 13.65 -8.28
C ASP A 94 6.33 12.18 -8.37
N GLY A 95 6.31 11.45 -7.25
CA GLY A 95 6.81 10.09 -7.11
C GLY A 95 5.73 9.00 -7.27
N PRO A 96 6.14 7.74 -7.09
CA PRO A 96 5.23 6.58 -7.08
C PRO A 96 4.55 6.36 -5.73
N GLU A 97 4.85 7.20 -4.73
CA GLU A 97 4.34 7.12 -3.36
C GLU A 97 2.99 7.86 -3.23
N TYR A 98 2.08 7.27 -2.51
CA TYR A 98 0.75 7.80 -2.27
C TYR A 98 0.42 7.72 -0.78
N VAL A 99 0.68 8.79 -0.04
CA VAL A 99 0.40 8.85 1.39
C VAL A 99 -1.07 9.14 1.64
N TYR A 100 -1.71 8.30 2.44
CA TYR A 100 -3.09 8.44 2.85
C TYR A 100 -3.19 8.71 4.34
N VAL A 101 -4.23 9.43 4.73
CA VAL A 101 -4.50 9.79 6.12
C VAL A 101 -5.98 9.63 6.47
N ILE A 102 -6.23 9.40 7.76
CA ILE A 102 -7.55 9.50 8.38
C ILE A 102 -7.52 10.67 9.35
N GLU A 103 -8.59 11.47 9.31
CA GLU A 103 -8.78 12.61 10.23
C GLU A 103 -9.55 12.16 11.46
N SER A 104 -9.36 12.88 12.58
CA SER A 104 -10.21 12.77 13.77
C SER A 104 -11.68 13.04 13.42
N GLU A 105 -12.58 12.65 14.30
CA GLU A 105 -14.03 12.93 14.11
C GLU A 105 -14.32 14.42 14.04
N SER A 106 -13.59 15.24 14.81
CA SER A 106 -13.64 16.71 14.74
C SER A 106 -13.01 17.29 13.46
N GLY A 107 -12.23 16.50 12.74
CA GLY A 107 -11.55 16.93 11.53
C GLY A 107 -10.35 17.87 11.76
N ASP A 108 -9.90 18.06 12.99
CA ASP A 108 -8.84 19.00 13.37
C ASP A 108 -7.42 18.42 13.26
N ARG A 109 -7.25 17.12 13.40
CA ARG A 109 -5.94 16.45 13.38
C ARG A 109 -5.94 15.17 12.53
N VAL A 110 -4.74 14.74 12.14
CA VAL A 110 -4.51 13.44 11.50
C VAL A 110 -4.33 12.38 12.59
N VAL A 111 -5.06 11.26 12.48
CA VAL A 111 -5.08 10.19 13.50
C VAL A 111 -4.62 8.83 12.97
N ALA A 112 -4.51 8.67 11.67
CA ALA A 112 -3.88 7.51 11.06
C ALA A 112 -3.22 7.88 9.75
N SER A 113 -2.18 7.17 9.38
CA SER A 113 -1.47 7.31 8.10
C SER A 113 -1.04 5.95 7.58
N GLY A 114 -0.81 5.89 6.26
CA GLY A 114 -0.18 4.78 5.59
C GLY A 114 0.21 5.20 4.17
N THR A 115 1.24 4.58 3.64
CA THR A 115 1.81 4.88 2.33
C THR A 115 1.60 3.70 1.40
N LEU A 116 1.14 3.96 0.18
CA LEU A 116 1.12 3.02 -0.93
C LEU A 116 2.19 3.44 -1.94
N VAL A 117 3.14 2.56 -2.21
CA VAL A 117 4.14 2.72 -3.29
C VAL A 117 3.75 1.83 -4.45
N ILE A 118 3.68 2.38 -5.68
CA ILE A 118 3.37 1.61 -6.89
C ILE A 118 4.67 1.30 -7.65
N GLU A 119 5.13 0.07 -7.52
CA GLU A 119 6.27 -0.43 -8.27
C GLU A 119 5.84 -0.90 -9.67
N ARG A 120 6.45 -0.36 -10.71
CA ARG A 120 6.28 -0.80 -12.10
C ARG A 120 7.32 -1.87 -12.43
N LYS A 121 6.89 -2.97 -13.02
CA LYS A 121 7.76 -4.11 -13.35
C LYS A 121 7.79 -4.40 -14.84
N PHE A 122 8.92 -4.86 -15.35
CA PHE A 122 8.98 -5.48 -16.69
C PHE A 122 8.39 -6.89 -16.69
N THR A 123 8.45 -7.58 -15.56
CA THR A 123 7.85 -8.92 -15.39
C THR A 123 6.32 -8.85 -15.31
N ARG A 124 5.65 -10.00 -15.37
CA ARG A 124 4.18 -10.09 -15.26
C ARG A 124 3.44 -9.26 -16.32
N GLY A 125 3.98 -9.19 -17.57
CA GLY A 125 3.39 -8.41 -18.64
C GLY A 125 3.41 -6.91 -18.38
N CYS A 126 4.54 -6.38 -17.89
CA CYS A 126 4.70 -4.99 -17.45
C CYS A 126 3.72 -4.63 -16.32
N GLY A 127 3.51 -5.56 -15.40
CA GLY A 127 2.57 -5.41 -14.29
C GLY A 127 3.01 -4.41 -13.23
N LYS A 128 2.12 -4.14 -12.26
CA LYS A 128 2.37 -3.26 -11.11
C LYS A 128 2.22 -4.05 -9.81
N CYS A 129 3.08 -3.77 -8.83
CA CYS A 129 2.96 -4.27 -7.46
C CYS A 129 2.77 -3.08 -6.51
N GLY A 130 1.82 -3.18 -5.58
CA GLY A 130 1.68 -2.21 -4.50
C GLY A 130 2.52 -2.64 -3.31
N HIS A 131 3.22 -1.69 -2.67
CA HIS A 131 3.88 -1.87 -1.38
C HIS A 131 3.19 -0.96 -0.38
N ILE A 132 2.78 -1.51 0.77
CA ILE A 132 2.22 -0.72 1.87
C ILE A 132 3.30 -0.51 2.91
N GLU A 133 3.51 0.76 3.26
CA GLU A 133 4.56 1.23 4.15
C GLU A 133 3.99 2.21 5.18
N ASP A 134 4.72 2.42 6.27
CA ASP A 134 4.49 3.47 7.27
C ASP A 134 3.06 3.52 7.82
N VAL A 135 2.47 2.36 8.11
CA VAL A 135 1.12 2.29 8.67
C VAL A 135 1.14 2.60 10.16
N VAL A 136 0.50 3.66 10.54
CA VAL A 136 0.41 4.10 11.94
C VAL A 136 -0.99 4.59 12.30
N VAL A 137 -1.42 4.28 13.53
CA VAL A 137 -2.64 4.80 14.15
C VAL A 137 -2.27 5.41 15.49
N ASP A 138 -2.74 6.65 15.72
CA ASP A 138 -2.56 7.35 16.98
C ASP A 138 -2.95 6.45 18.16
N SER A 139 -2.08 6.36 19.14
CA SER A 139 -2.25 5.49 20.32
C SER A 139 -3.60 5.72 21.03
N LYS A 140 -4.10 6.97 21.04
CA LYS A 140 -5.38 7.36 21.62
C LYS A 140 -6.60 6.94 20.78
N GLU A 141 -6.39 6.57 19.53
CA GLU A 141 -7.44 6.16 18.57
C GLU A 141 -7.41 4.67 18.28
N ARG A 142 -6.50 3.92 18.89
CA ARG A 142 -6.42 2.47 18.78
C ARG A 142 -7.71 1.80 19.28
N GLY A 143 -7.96 0.59 18.83
CA GLY A 143 -9.20 -0.12 19.18
C GLY A 143 -10.42 0.25 18.33
N LYS A 144 -10.39 1.37 17.60
CA LYS A 144 -11.49 1.87 16.73
C LYS A 144 -11.45 1.30 15.29
N ASP A 145 -10.65 0.27 15.02
CA ASP A 145 -10.51 -0.40 13.72
C ASP A 145 -9.84 0.44 12.61
N LEU A 146 -9.24 1.60 12.95
CA LEU A 146 -8.68 2.51 11.97
C LEU A 146 -7.49 1.92 11.20
N GLY A 147 -6.71 1.04 11.82
CA GLY A 147 -5.62 0.32 11.14
C GLY A 147 -6.13 -0.55 10.00
N ARG A 148 -7.18 -1.34 10.26
CA ARG A 148 -7.82 -2.17 9.23
C ARG A 148 -8.44 -1.33 8.12
N VAL A 149 -9.15 -0.27 8.48
CA VAL A 149 -9.71 0.70 7.52
C VAL A 149 -8.61 1.27 6.62
N MET A 150 -7.44 1.62 7.18
CA MET A 150 -6.30 2.11 6.41
C MET A 150 -5.78 1.06 5.44
N ILE A 151 -5.54 -0.18 5.90
CA ILE A 151 -5.06 -1.29 5.06
C ILE A 151 -6.05 -1.58 3.92
N GLU A 152 -7.34 -1.63 4.18
CA GLU A 152 -8.35 -1.86 3.15
C GLU A 152 -8.38 -0.72 2.11
N ALA A 153 -8.24 0.52 2.56
CA ALA A 153 -8.17 1.68 1.66
C ALA A 153 -6.94 1.62 0.74
N LEU A 154 -5.76 1.32 1.28
CA LEU A 154 -4.52 1.20 0.52
C LEU A 154 -4.56 0.02 -0.46
N THR A 155 -5.09 -1.13 -0.02
CA THR A 155 -5.30 -2.30 -0.88
C THR A 155 -6.25 -1.97 -2.03
N LYS A 156 -7.36 -1.29 -1.74
CA LYS A 156 -8.32 -0.86 -2.76
C LYS A 156 -7.72 0.16 -3.73
N ALA A 157 -6.90 1.08 -3.23
CA ALA A 157 -6.18 2.04 -4.07
C ALA A 157 -5.22 1.33 -5.04
N ALA A 158 -4.47 0.31 -4.56
CA ALA A 158 -3.60 -0.50 -5.39
C ALA A 158 -4.37 -1.29 -6.47
N GLU A 159 -5.52 -1.88 -6.10
CA GLU A 159 -6.41 -2.58 -7.04
C GLU A 159 -6.90 -1.65 -8.17
N VAL A 160 -7.35 -0.43 -7.82
CA VAL A 160 -7.78 0.59 -8.79
C VAL A 160 -6.64 0.97 -9.74
N CYS A 161 -5.39 1.00 -9.25
CA CYS A 161 -4.20 1.23 -10.07
C CYS A 161 -3.82 0.05 -10.96
N GLY A 162 -4.48 -1.10 -10.82
CA GLY A 162 -4.20 -2.31 -11.58
C GLY A 162 -2.99 -3.09 -11.08
N CYS A 163 -2.64 -2.99 -9.79
CA CYS A 163 -1.63 -3.83 -9.20
C CYS A 163 -2.09 -5.29 -9.21
N TYR A 164 -1.19 -6.21 -9.57
CA TYR A 164 -1.50 -7.65 -9.58
C TYR A 164 -1.39 -8.28 -8.18
N LYS A 165 -0.70 -7.61 -7.27
CA LYS A 165 -0.60 -7.95 -5.84
C LYS A 165 -0.28 -6.71 -5.03
N VAL A 166 -0.48 -6.83 -3.72
CA VAL A 166 0.04 -5.90 -2.70
C VAL A 166 0.90 -6.68 -1.74
N ILE A 167 2.02 -6.11 -1.33
CA ILE A 167 2.91 -6.65 -0.29
C ILE A 167 3.14 -5.61 0.79
N LEU A 168 3.53 -6.08 1.95
CA LEU A 168 3.97 -5.29 3.10
C LEU A 168 4.90 -6.13 3.96
N ASP A 169 5.69 -5.47 4.78
CA ASP A 169 6.52 -6.09 5.78
C ASP A 169 5.97 -5.79 7.18
N CYS A 170 6.09 -6.74 8.10
CA CYS A 170 5.64 -6.56 9.47
C CYS A 170 6.45 -7.42 10.44
N SER A 171 6.45 -7.02 11.72
CA SER A 171 6.97 -7.87 12.78
C SER A 171 6.07 -9.10 12.99
N GLU A 172 6.64 -10.17 13.58
CA GLU A 172 5.89 -11.38 13.95
C GLU A 172 4.65 -11.07 14.81
N GLU A 173 4.76 -10.10 15.73
CA GLU A 173 3.67 -9.67 16.61
C GLU A 173 2.48 -9.09 15.85
N ASN A 174 2.75 -8.44 14.70
CA ASN A 174 1.74 -7.82 13.86
C ASN A 174 1.17 -8.76 12.78
N ALA A 175 1.79 -9.92 12.54
CA ALA A 175 1.37 -10.85 11.49
C ALA A 175 -0.12 -11.22 11.61
N GLY A 176 -0.60 -11.54 12.82
CA GLY A 176 -2.01 -11.87 13.05
C GLY A 176 -2.99 -10.73 12.77
N PHE A 177 -2.55 -9.46 12.83
CA PHE A 177 -3.36 -8.34 12.39
C PHE A 177 -3.51 -8.33 10.87
N TYR A 178 -2.43 -8.55 10.12
CA TYR A 178 -2.46 -8.56 8.66
C TYR A 178 -3.15 -9.80 8.09
N ASP A 179 -3.06 -10.95 8.77
CA ASP A 179 -3.85 -12.15 8.42
C ASP A 179 -5.36 -11.84 8.43
N ARG A 180 -5.85 -11.12 9.47
CA ARG A 180 -7.24 -10.67 9.54
C ARG A 180 -7.62 -9.62 8.48
N CYS A 181 -6.63 -8.97 7.87
CA CYS A 181 -6.81 -8.07 6.73
C CYS A 181 -6.74 -8.80 5.37
N GLY A 182 -6.60 -10.15 5.38
CA GLY A 182 -6.55 -10.98 4.17
C GLY A 182 -5.16 -11.12 3.56
N TYR A 183 -4.10 -10.73 4.28
CA TYR A 183 -2.73 -10.97 3.88
C TYR A 183 -2.24 -12.33 4.39
N SER A 184 -1.23 -12.89 3.76
CA SER A 184 -0.59 -14.13 4.18
C SER A 184 0.92 -14.02 4.09
N ARG A 185 1.62 -14.70 4.98
CA ARG A 185 3.10 -14.80 4.93
C ARG A 185 3.55 -15.33 3.59
N LYS A 186 4.58 -14.71 3.02
CA LYS A 186 5.08 -15.11 1.70
C LYS A 186 6.58 -15.30 1.66
N GLU A 187 7.34 -14.31 2.04
CA GLU A 187 8.78 -14.25 1.89
C GLU A 187 9.41 -13.61 3.14
N ILE A 188 10.73 -13.66 3.25
CA ILE A 188 11.49 -13.05 4.36
C ILE A 188 12.06 -11.72 3.85
N GLN A 189 11.86 -10.66 4.61
CA GLN A 189 12.53 -9.39 4.38
C GLN A 189 14.01 -9.48 4.79
N MET A 190 14.89 -8.99 3.94
CA MET A 190 16.32 -8.81 4.20
C MET A 190 16.66 -7.33 4.15
N ALA A 191 17.41 -6.84 5.15
CA ALA A 191 17.78 -5.42 5.24
C ALA A 191 19.30 -5.24 5.36
N LYS A 192 19.83 -4.17 4.77
CA LYS A 192 21.20 -3.70 4.98
C LYS A 192 21.15 -2.20 5.26
N TYR A 193 21.63 -1.79 6.42
CA TYR A 193 21.70 -0.38 6.80
C TYR A 193 23.01 0.24 6.33
N PHE A 194 22.93 1.51 5.92
CA PHE A 194 24.10 2.33 5.56
C PHE A 194 24.24 3.44 6.59
N VAL A 195 25.38 3.53 7.22
CA VAL A 195 25.77 4.59 8.18
C VAL A 195 26.55 5.67 7.47
#